data_4df1aff76f6f64fb80c0ed54b3035e0b
#
_entry.id   4df1aff76f6f64fb80c0ed54b3035e0b
#
_cell.length_a   1.000
_cell.length_b   1.000
_cell.length_c   1.000
_cell.angle_alpha   90.00
_cell.angle_beta   90.00
_cell.angle_gamma   90.00
#
_symmetry.space_group_name_H-M   'P 1'
#
loop_
_entity.id
_entity.type
_entity.pdbx_description
1 polymer ?
#
loop_
_entity_poly.entity_id
_entity_poly.type
_entity_poly.pdbx_seq_one_letter_code
_entity_poly.pdbx_strand_id
1 'polypeptide(L)'
;KHGTTIDRNFDFMNDVDNLVKTGQPIVDSGMHHQVCVALMGLPFKSDKAHTPDFYIGIVRDLLKRDIQCDSVCLKDASGTTSPRTCYETAKGIKKILPPEIPLVQHTHDTASTAVACYMAGIAGGVDGIDLAVRPLASGTSQPDVRSMAHSLKGTGFSLDIDPSKMDEIESLLNKSLSEYEFNPVTTSAD
;
A
#
# COMPACT_ATOMS: atom_id res chain seq x y z
N LYS A 1 -10.25 -22.73 1.99
CA LYS A 1 -10.61 -23.73 0.97
C LYS A 1 -10.00 -23.44 -0.41
N HIS A 2 -9.63 -22.19 -0.67
CA HIS A 2 -9.18 -21.71 -1.99
C HIS A 2 -7.71 -21.25 -2.00
N GLY A 3 -6.94 -21.55 -0.95
CA GLY A 3 -5.51 -21.20 -0.86
C GLY A 3 -5.21 -19.76 -0.42
N THR A 4 -6.22 -18.98 -0.02
CA THR A 4 -6.00 -17.65 0.56
C THR A 4 -5.35 -17.80 1.93
N THR A 5 -4.22 -17.14 2.13
CA THR A 5 -3.42 -17.18 3.37
C THR A 5 -3.35 -15.83 4.07
N ILE A 6 -3.53 -14.75 3.33
CA ILE A 6 -3.54 -13.38 3.83
C ILE A 6 -4.83 -12.71 3.40
N ASP A 7 -5.53 -12.09 4.31
CA ASP A 7 -6.67 -11.23 4.00
C ASP A 7 -6.33 -9.78 4.37
N ARG A 8 -6.51 -8.90 3.40
CA ARG A 8 -6.29 -7.46 3.54
C ARG A 8 -7.60 -6.79 3.87
N ASN A 9 -7.91 -6.70 5.15
CA ASN A 9 -9.11 -6.11 5.71
C ASN A 9 -9.13 -4.59 5.52
N PHE A 10 -10.15 -4.08 4.86
CA PHE A 10 -10.20 -2.70 4.40
C PHE A 10 -11.57 -2.07 4.67
N ASP A 11 -11.56 -0.90 5.29
CA ASP A 11 -12.71 0.00 5.40
C ASP A 11 -12.35 1.39 4.87
N PHE A 12 -13.05 1.86 3.85
CA PHE A 12 -12.71 3.14 3.19
C PHE A 12 -13.00 4.37 4.07
N MET A 13 -13.83 4.22 5.10
CA MET A 13 -14.09 5.25 6.10
C MET A 13 -13.13 5.21 7.29
N ASN A 14 -12.24 4.19 7.32
CA ASN A 14 -11.36 3.93 8.46
C ASN A 14 -12.13 3.70 9.78
N ASP A 15 -13.29 3.06 9.69
CA ASP A 15 -14.07 2.71 10.89
C ASP A 15 -13.42 1.53 11.60
N VAL A 16 -12.81 1.82 12.76
CA VAL A 16 -12.09 0.81 13.56
C VAL A 16 -13.03 -0.28 14.09
N ASP A 17 -14.27 0.06 14.45
CA ASP A 17 -15.24 -0.93 14.94
C ASP A 17 -15.65 -1.89 13.81
N ASN A 18 -15.78 -1.39 12.58
CA ASN A 18 -16.04 -2.22 11.41
C ASN A 18 -14.82 -3.09 11.06
N LEU A 19 -13.60 -2.55 11.11
CA LEU A 19 -12.37 -3.30 10.88
C LEU A 19 -12.18 -4.44 11.90
N VAL A 20 -12.53 -4.24 13.16
CA VAL A 20 -12.52 -5.30 14.19
C VAL A 20 -13.56 -6.35 13.87
N LYS A 21 -14.79 -5.94 13.57
CA LYS A 21 -15.89 -6.85 13.28
C LYS A 21 -15.63 -7.72 12.04
N THR A 22 -15.07 -7.14 10.97
CA THR A 22 -14.74 -7.87 9.75
C THR A 22 -13.44 -8.66 9.87
N GLY A 23 -12.54 -8.25 10.77
CA GLY A 23 -11.28 -8.94 11.05
C GLY A 23 -11.44 -10.23 11.83
N GLN A 24 -12.44 -10.33 12.72
CA GLN A 24 -12.62 -11.53 13.55
C GLN A 24 -12.79 -12.83 12.74
N PRO A 25 -13.63 -12.90 11.70
CA PRO A 25 -13.69 -14.09 10.85
C PRO A 25 -12.39 -14.43 10.12
N ILE A 26 -11.55 -13.43 9.81
CA ILE A 26 -10.24 -13.64 9.19
C ILE A 26 -9.32 -14.36 10.17
N VAL A 27 -9.24 -13.87 11.40
CA VAL A 27 -8.45 -14.46 12.50
C VAL A 27 -8.97 -15.86 12.82
N ASP A 28 -10.27 -16.05 12.97
CA ASP A 28 -10.91 -17.35 13.25
C ASP A 28 -10.63 -18.38 12.16
N SER A 29 -10.40 -17.94 10.92
CA SER A 29 -10.06 -18.80 9.79
C SER A 29 -8.58 -19.18 9.74
N GLY A 30 -7.76 -18.64 10.65
CA GLY A 30 -6.29 -18.86 10.69
C GLY A 30 -5.53 -18.17 9.56
N MET A 31 -6.13 -17.16 8.92
CA MET A 31 -5.45 -16.34 7.92
C MET A 31 -4.66 -15.21 8.58
N HIS A 32 -3.60 -14.77 7.91
CA HIS A 32 -2.90 -13.54 8.28
C HIS A 32 -3.83 -12.33 8.09
N HIS A 33 -4.12 -11.65 9.17
CA HIS A 33 -4.98 -10.47 9.19
C HIS A 33 -4.16 -9.21 8.98
N GLN A 34 -4.18 -8.67 7.76
CA GLN A 34 -3.58 -7.38 7.46
C GLN A 34 -4.65 -6.28 7.52
N VAL A 35 -4.46 -5.31 8.40
CA VAL A 35 -5.41 -4.20 8.55
C VAL A 35 -4.97 -3.01 7.71
N CYS A 36 -5.86 -2.48 6.86
CA CYS A 36 -5.59 -1.31 6.05
C CYS A 36 -6.05 -0.03 6.72
N VAL A 37 -5.21 0.99 6.65
CA VAL A 37 -5.56 2.39 6.87
C VAL A 37 -5.68 3.07 5.53
N ALA A 38 -6.88 3.53 5.19
CA ALA A 38 -7.15 4.20 3.92
C ALA A 38 -6.61 5.63 3.94
N LEU A 39 -5.66 5.91 3.05
CA LEU A 39 -5.07 7.22 2.84
C LEU A 39 -5.69 7.89 1.63
N MET A 40 -5.78 9.21 1.65
CA MET A 40 -6.07 10.04 0.48
C MET A 40 -5.63 11.49 0.73
N GLY A 41 -5.36 12.21 -0.35
CA GLY A 41 -4.92 13.60 -0.33
C GLY A 41 -5.82 14.53 -1.13
N LEU A 42 -7.10 14.19 -1.26
CA LEU A 42 -8.05 15.01 -2.00
C LEU A 42 -8.20 16.41 -1.36
N PRO A 43 -8.52 17.43 -2.16
CA PRO A 43 -8.60 18.82 -1.72
C PRO A 43 -9.86 19.09 -0.89
N PHE A 44 -10.01 18.36 0.21
CA PHE A 44 -11.07 18.68 1.17
C PHE A 44 -10.70 19.93 1.95
N LYS A 45 -11.66 20.81 2.12
CA LYS A 45 -11.51 22.03 2.91
C LYS A 45 -11.43 21.76 4.43
N SER A 46 -11.12 20.53 4.82
CA SER A 46 -10.99 20.13 6.22
C SER A 46 -9.53 19.87 6.56
N ASP A 47 -8.99 20.66 7.45
CA ASP A 47 -7.65 20.52 8.04
C ASP A 47 -7.57 19.42 9.11
N LYS A 48 -8.69 18.76 9.44
CA LYS A 48 -8.78 17.70 10.46
C LYS A 48 -8.81 16.30 9.88
N ALA A 49 -9.23 16.14 8.63
CA ALA A 49 -9.30 14.87 7.94
C ALA A 49 -8.05 14.67 7.07
N HIS A 50 -7.67 13.40 6.87
CA HIS A 50 -6.58 13.02 5.97
C HIS A 50 -5.21 13.60 6.33
N THR A 51 -4.97 13.79 7.63
CA THR A 51 -3.69 14.22 8.18
C THR A 51 -2.89 13.03 8.71
N PRO A 52 -1.56 13.14 8.84
CA PRO A 52 -0.76 12.10 9.48
C PRO A 52 -1.27 11.73 10.89
N ASP A 53 -1.62 12.72 11.69
CA ASP A 53 -2.13 12.49 13.07
C ASP A 53 -3.46 11.73 13.07
N PHE A 54 -4.33 11.99 12.10
CA PHE A 54 -5.58 11.23 11.92
C PHE A 54 -5.29 9.76 11.66
N TYR A 55 -4.41 9.43 10.71
CA TYR A 55 -4.06 8.06 10.37
C TYR A 55 -3.32 7.34 11.49
N ILE A 56 -2.41 8.02 12.19
CA ILE A 56 -1.74 7.49 13.37
C ILE A 56 -2.75 7.19 14.48
N GLY A 57 -3.77 8.04 14.63
CA GLY A 57 -4.88 7.86 15.56
C GLY A 57 -5.65 6.56 15.31
N ILE A 58 -5.94 6.24 14.05
CA ILE A 58 -6.63 5.00 13.65
C ILE A 58 -5.83 3.77 14.09
N VAL A 59 -4.52 3.73 13.80
CA VAL A 59 -3.67 2.60 14.22
C VAL A 59 -3.59 2.52 15.75
N ARG A 60 -3.47 3.66 16.43
CA ARG A 60 -3.48 3.69 17.90
C ARG A 60 -4.76 3.12 18.49
N ASP A 61 -5.89 3.42 17.88
CA ASP A 61 -7.19 2.93 18.33
C ASP A 61 -7.37 1.45 18.01
N LEU A 62 -6.90 0.99 16.85
CA LEU A 62 -6.85 -0.43 16.49
C LEU A 62 -6.04 -1.24 17.50
N LEU A 63 -4.85 -0.77 17.87
CA LEU A 63 -3.96 -1.46 18.83
C LEU A 63 -4.53 -1.56 20.25
N LYS A 64 -5.58 -0.79 20.57
CA LYS A 64 -6.31 -0.91 21.85
C LYS A 64 -7.42 -1.96 21.81
N ARG A 65 -7.74 -2.47 20.62
CA ARG A 65 -8.80 -3.47 20.45
C ARG A 65 -8.23 -4.87 20.66
N ASP A 66 -9.08 -5.76 21.16
CA ASP A 66 -8.75 -7.18 21.32
C ASP A 66 -8.98 -7.93 19.99
N ILE A 67 -8.12 -7.64 19.03
CA ILE A 67 -8.10 -8.29 17.71
C ILE A 67 -6.67 -8.52 17.26
N GLN A 68 -6.38 -9.72 16.79
CA GLN A 68 -5.09 -10.03 16.19
C GLN A 68 -4.89 -9.19 14.93
N CYS A 69 -3.74 -8.51 14.85
CA CYS A 69 -3.30 -7.75 13.69
C CYS A 69 -1.87 -8.20 13.36
N ASP A 70 -1.71 -8.91 12.24
CA ASP A 70 -0.42 -9.50 11.86
C ASP A 70 0.42 -8.53 11.00
N SER A 71 -0.22 -7.55 10.35
CA SER A 71 0.44 -6.46 9.65
C SER A 71 -0.51 -5.28 9.44
N VAL A 72 0.06 -4.10 9.23
CA VAL A 72 -0.69 -2.88 8.88
C VAL A 72 -0.32 -2.44 7.47
N CYS A 73 -1.32 -2.06 6.67
CA CYS A 73 -1.12 -1.53 5.32
C CYS A 73 -1.60 -0.08 5.24
N LEU A 74 -0.72 0.84 4.84
CA LEU A 74 -1.09 2.18 4.43
C LEU A 74 -1.57 2.12 2.98
N LYS A 75 -2.87 2.26 2.76
CA LYS A 75 -3.49 2.03 1.45
C LYS A 75 -4.03 3.32 0.85
N ASP A 76 -3.32 3.85 -0.14
CA ASP A 76 -3.81 4.93 -0.99
C ASP A 76 -4.36 4.38 -2.30
N ALA A 77 -5.64 4.04 -2.29
CA ALA A 77 -6.34 3.56 -3.48
C ALA A 77 -6.65 4.69 -4.48
N SER A 78 -6.56 5.94 -4.06
CA SER A 78 -6.78 7.12 -4.91
C SER A 78 -5.52 7.56 -5.65
N GLY A 79 -4.33 7.27 -5.11
CA GLY A 79 -3.05 7.75 -5.61
C GLY A 79 -2.87 9.26 -5.44
N THR A 80 -3.55 9.87 -4.45
CA THR A 80 -3.56 11.33 -4.27
C THR A 80 -2.82 11.81 -3.03
N THR A 81 -2.36 10.91 -2.18
CA THR A 81 -1.59 11.26 -0.97
C THR A 81 -0.24 11.85 -1.34
N SER A 82 0.17 12.90 -0.63
CA SER A 82 1.49 13.51 -0.87
C SER A 82 2.63 12.68 -0.26
N PRO A 83 3.86 12.74 -0.83
CA PRO A 83 5.02 12.09 -0.24
C PRO A 83 5.29 12.49 1.21
N ARG A 84 5.05 13.76 1.55
CA ARG A 84 5.19 14.25 2.94
C ARG A 84 4.22 13.53 3.89
N THR A 85 2.96 13.40 3.50
CA THR A 85 1.95 12.69 4.30
C THR A 85 2.33 11.22 4.47
N CYS A 86 2.80 10.55 3.41
CA CYS A 86 3.30 9.18 3.49
C CYS A 86 4.45 9.05 4.50
N TYR A 87 5.45 9.92 4.41
CA TYR A 87 6.60 9.91 5.34
C TYR A 87 6.20 10.11 6.79
N GLU A 88 5.43 11.19 7.06
CA GLU A 88 5.05 11.55 8.43
C GLU A 88 4.13 10.47 9.05
N THR A 89 3.20 9.93 8.27
CA THR A 89 2.30 8.84 8.70
C THR A 89 3.09 7.56 9.00
N ALA A 90 3.94 7.10 8.07
CA ALA A 90 4.74 5.91 8.26
C ALA A 90 5.64 6.03 9.50
N LYS A 91 6.37 7.14 9.61
CA LYS A 91 7.26 7.43 10.74
C LYS A 91 6.51 7.49 12.08
N GLY A 92 5.30 8.06 12.08
CA GLY A 92 4.47 8.13 13.28
C GLY A 92 3.92 6.78 13.70
N ILE A 93 3.47 5.98 12.75
CA ILE A 93 2.96 4.62 13.00
C ILE A 93 4.08 3.70 13.49
N LYS A 94 5.26 3.72 12.88
CA LYS A 94 6.41 2.90 13.33
C LYS A 94 6.85 3.18 14.77
N LYS A 95 6.52 4.34 15.33
CA LYS A 95 6.79 4.65 16.75
C LYS A 95 5.84 3.98 17.73
N ILE A 96 4.66 3.59 17.28
CA ILE A 96 3.60 3.02 18.13
C ILE A 96 3.32 1.56 17.82
N LEU A 97 3.71 1.10 16.62
CA LEU A 97 3.50 -0.26 16.18
C LEU A 97 4.51 -1.18 16.87
N PRO A 98 4.09 -2.33 17.42
CA PRO A 98 4.99 -3.36 17.90
C PRO A 98 6.01 -3.77 16.80
N PRO A 99 7.29 -4.01 17.15
CA PRO A 99 8.34 -4.25 16.16
C PRO A 99 8.13 -5.51 15.30
N GLU A 100 7.36 -6.47 15.81
CA GLU A 100 6.99 -7.70 15.11
C GLU A 100 5.89 -7.50 14.07
N ILE A 101 5.15 -6.38 14.11
CA ILE A 101 4.08 -6.08 13.15
C ILE A 101 4.65 -5.24 12.01
N PRO A 102 4.78 -5.80 10.81
CA PRO A 102 5.29 -5.05 9.67
C PRO A 102 4.30 -3.99 9.18
N LEU A 103 4.84 -2.88 8.70
CA LEU A 103 4.12 -1.82 8.03
C LEU A 103 4.33 -1.92 6.53
N VAL A 104 3.25 -2.11 5.78
CA VAL A 104 3.26 -2.20 4.31
C VAL A 104 2.66 -0.91 3.73
N GLN A 105 3.13 -0.48 2.58
CA GLN A 105 2.51 0.61 1.83
C GLN A 105 2.00 0.12 0.48
N HIS A 106 0.77 0.52 0.16
CA HIS A 106 0.09 0.27 -1.10
C HIS A 106 -0.42 1.60 -1.66
N THR A 107 0.13 2.03 -2.79
CA THR A 107 -0.24 3.31 -3.39
C THR A 107 -0.50 3.12 -4.87
N HIS A 108 -1.68 3.54 -5.36
CA HIS A 108 -1.97 3.61 -6.78
C HIS A 108 -1.21 4.75 -7.43
N ASP A 109 -0.90 4.61 -8.71
CA ASP A 109 -0.10 5.58 -9.47
C ASP A 109 -0.96 6.53 -10.32
N THR A 110 -2.20 6.73 -9.92
CA THR A 110 -3.21 7.48 -10.66
C THR A 110 -2.78 8.92 -10.95
N ALA A 111 -2.05 9.55 -10.03
CA ALA A 111 -1.49 10.90 -10.20
C ALA A 111 0.00 10.89 -10.59
N SER A 112 0.56 9.73 -10.95
CA SER A 112 2.00 9.55 -11.29
C SER A 112 2.96 9.98 -10.17
N THR A 113 2.54 9.89 -8.92
CA THR A 113 3.34 10.29 -7.74
C THR A 113 3.70 9.11 -6.83
N ALA A 114 3.24 7.91 -7.15
CA ALA A 114 3.35 6.77 -6.25
C ALA A 114 4.80 6.35 -5.96
N VAL A 115 5.73 6.45 -6.93
CA VAL A 115 7.15 6.19 -6.70
C VAL A 115 7.70 7.14 -5.62
N ALA A 116 7.39 8.44 -5.71
CA ALA A 116 7.81 9.41 -4.71
C ALA A 116 7.19 9.14 -3.33
N CYS A 117 5.94 8.69 -3.30
CA CYS A 117 5.24 8.29 -2.07
C CYS A 117 5.87 7.05 -1.44
N TYR A 118 6.27 6.04 -2.24
CA TYR A 118 6.98 4.87 -1.74
C TYR A 118 8.36 5.22 -1.20
N MET A 119 9.13 6.04 -1.91
CA MET A 119 10.43 6.53 -1.41
C MET A 119 10.29 7.23 -0.07
N ALA A 120 9.26 8.06 0.07
CA ALA A 120 8.96 8.75 1.32
C ALA A 120 8.54 7.79 2.44
N GLY A 121 7.68 6.80 2.13
CA GLY A 121 7.27 5.79 3.09
C GLY A 121 8.43 4.91 3.58
N ILE A 122 9.30 4.47 2.67
CA ILE A 122 10.52 3.71 3.00
C ILE A 122 11.43 4.54 3.94
N ALA A 123 11.63 5.82 3.63
CA ALA A 123 12.36 6.72 4.52
C ALA A 123 11.65 6.92 5.87
N GLY A 124 10.34 6.76 5.93
CA GLY A 124 9.52 6.77 7.14
C GLY A 124 9.53 5.46 7.93
N GLY A 125 10.10 4.39 7.39
CA GLY A 125 10.26 3.09 8.05
C GLY A 125 9.26 2.02 7.61
N VAL A 126 8.67 2.13 6.44
CA VAL A 126 7.85 1.07 5.82
C VAL A 126 8.72 -0.17 5.56
N ASP A 127 8.21 -1.34 5.92
CA ASP A 127 8.92 -2.63 5.81
C ASP A 127 8.68 -3.33 4.47
N GLY A 128 7.55 -3.04 3.81
CA GLY A 128 7.18 -3.63 2.53
C GLY A 128 6.36 -2.69 1.65
N ILE A 129 6.44 -2.88 0.34
CA ILE A 129 5.66 -2.11 -0.64
C ILE A 129 5.03 -3.04 -1.67
N ASP A 130 3.84 -2.69 -2.14
CA ASP A 130 3.17 -3.39 -3.22
C ASP A 130 3.54 -2.77 -4.57
N LEU A 131 3.96 -3.59 -5.51
CA LEU A 131 4.36 -3.17 -6.84
C LEU A 131 3.63 -3.99 -7.91
N ALA A 132 3.65 -3.53 -9.13
CA ALA A 132 3.09 -4.22 -10.28
C ALA A 132 4.15 -4.47 -11.37
N VAL A 133 3.80 -5.33 -12.32
CA VAL A 133 4.65 -5.65 -13.49
C VAL A 133 3.92 -5.24 -14.75
N ARG A 134 4.64 -4.65 -15.71
CA ARG A 134 4.08 -4.32 -17.02
C ARG A 134 3.51 -5.57 -17.73
N PRO A 135 2.43 -5.41 -18.51
CA PRO A 135 1.76 -4.17 -18.90
C PRO A 135 0.75 -3.64 -17.89
N LEU A 136 0.60 -4.26 -16.71
CA LEU A 136 -0.40 -3.93 -15.69
C LEU A 136 0.10 -2.92 -14.64
N ALA A 137 1.28 -2.36 -14.82
CA ALA A 137 1.88 -1.39 -13.90
C ALA A 137 1.47 0.05 -14.25
N SER A 138 1.55 0.92 -13.22
CA SER A 138 1.25 2.36 -13.27
C SER A 138 -0.22 2.71 -13.56
N GLY A 139 -0.54 3.96 -13.74
CA GLY A 139 -1.91 4.42 -13.90
C GLY A 139 -2.77 4.07 -12.69
N THR A 140 -3.88 3.36 -12.91
CA THR A 140 -4.77 2.93 -11.82
C THR A 140 -4.26 1.70 -11.05
N SER A 141 -3.05 1.23 -11.34
CA SER A 141 -2.34 0.18 -10.63
C SER A 141 -1.16 0.76 -9.82
N GLN A 142 -0.30 -0.10 -9.29
CA GLN A 142 0.90 0.29 -8.57
C GLN A 142 2.05 0.57 -9.57
N PRO A 143 3.10 1.29 -9.14
CA PRO A 143 4.29 1.49 -9.95
C PRO A 143 4.93 0.19 -10.42
N ASP A 144 5.58 0.27 -11.59
CA ASP A 144 6.38 -0.83 -12.10
C ASP A 144 7.57 -1.13 -11.17
N VAL A 145 7.77 -2.41 -10.92
CA VAL A 145 8.84 -2.91 -10.05
C VAL A 145 10.23 -2.47 -10.49
N ARG A 146 10.47 -2.35 -11.82
CA ARG A 146 11.78 -1.90 -12.34
C ARG A 146 12.00 -0.41 -12.08
N SER A 147 10.94 0.41 -12.20
CA SER A 147 10.99 1.84 -11.88
C SER A 147 11.33 2.06 -10.42
N MET A 148 10.74 1.26 -9.53
CA MET A 148 11.04 1.33 -8.10
C MET A 148 12.46 0.84 -7.78
N ALA A 149 12.89 -0.29 -8.37
CA ALA A 149 14.25 -0.80 -8.22
C ALA A 149 15.30 0.22 -8.71
N HIS A 150 15.00 0.92 -9.81
CA HIS A 150 15.88 2.00 -10.30
C HIS A 150 15.93 3.18 -9.32
N SER A 151 14.79 3.59 -8.77
CA SER A 151 14.69 4.71 -7.83
C SER A 151 15.42 4.45 -6.51
N LEU A 152 15.57 3.19 -6.11
CA LEU A 152 16.27 2.81 -4.90
C LEU A 152 17.79 2.75 -5.04
N LYS A 153 18.35 2.84 -6.26
CA LYS A 153 19.80 2.81 -6.46
C LYS A 153 20.49 3.91 -5.68
N GLY A 154 21.51 3.53 -4.91
CA GLY A 154 22.31 4.46 -4.11
C GLY A 154 21.66 4.95 -2.81
N THR A 155 20.45 4.48 -2.46
CA THR A 155 19.77 4.88 -1.22
C THR A 155 20.11 4.01 -0.01
N GLY A 156 20.76 2.85 -0.21
CA GLY A 156 20.96 1.84 0.83
C GLY A 156 19.80 0.86 1.00
N PHE A 157 18.71 1.04 0.26
CA PHE A 157 17.57 0.12 0.21
C PHE A 157 17.58 -0.68 -1.10
N SER A 158 17.03 -1.88 -1.07
CA SER A 158 16.83 -2.73 -2.24
C SER A 158 15.51 -3.49 -2.14
N LEU A 159 14.99 -3.92 -3.29
CA LEU A 159 13.86 -4.84 -3.33
C LEU A 159 14.38 -6.28 -3.25
N ASP A 160 13.72 -7.11 -2.44
CA ASP A 160 13.99 -8.56 -2.40
C ASP A 160 13.24 -9.26 -3.55
N ILE A 161 13.70 -9.00 -4.76
CA ILE A 161 13.17 -9.57 -6.00
C ILE A 161 14.31 -10.03 -6.91
N ASP A 162 14.02 -11.00 -7.75
CA ASP A 162 14.90 -11.39 -8.86
C ASP A 162 14.53 -10.63 -10.14
N PRO A 163 15.32 -9.64 -10.57
CA PRO A 163 15.01 -8.85 -11.77
C PRO A 163 14.91 -9.68 -13.06
N SER A 164 15.62 -10.84 -13.11
CA SER A 164 15.58 -11.71 -14.30
C SER A 164 14.21 -12.34 -14.52
N LYS A 165 13.40 -12.46 -13.48
CA LYS A 165 12.03 -12.99 -13.56
C LYS A 165 11.03 -11.99 -14.12
N MET A 166 11.35 -10.71 -14.12
CA MET A 166 10.42 -9.66 -14.56
C MET A 166 10.13 -9.74 -16.06
N ASP A 167 11.12 -10.08 -16.89
CA ASP A 167 10.93 -10.22 -18.33
C ASP A 167 10.09 -11.45 -18.68
N GLU A 168 10.26 -12.54 -17.94
CA GLU A 168 9.44 -13.74 -18.10
C GLU A 168 7.97 -13.44 -17.71
N ILE A 169 7.74 -12.81 -16.57
CA ILE A 169 6.38 -12.43 -16.10
C ILE A 169 5.72 -11.49 -17.11
N GLU A 170 6.42 -10.46 -17.58
CA GLU A 170 5.91 -9.52 -18.59
C GLU A 170 5.54 -10.23 -19.90
N SER A 171 6.39 -11.14 -20.35
CA SER A 171 6.12 -11.95 -21.55
C SER A 171 4.86 -12.81 -21.39
N LEU A 172 4.70 -13.47 -20.24
CA LEU A 172 3.51 -14.27 -19.92
C LEU A 172 2.25 -13.42 -19.86
N LEU A 173 2.32 -12.27 -19.22
CA LEU A 173 1.20 -11.33 -19.14
C LEU A 173 0.79 -10.82 -20.53
N ASN A 174 1.74 -10.36 -21.34
CA ASN A 174 1.47 -9.90 -22.70
C ASN A 174 0.81 -10.99 -23.56
N LYS A 175 1.28 -12.23 -23.43
CA LYS A 175 0.69 -13.37 -24.13
C LYS A 175 -0.74 -13.65 -23.66
N SER A 176 -0.95 -13.66 -22.34
CA SER A 176 -2.27 -13.97 -21.74
C SER A 176 -3.30 -12.88 -22.01
N LEU A 177 -2.83 -11.66 -22.20
CA LEU A 177 -3.69 -10.48 -22.38
C LEU A 177 -3.79 -10.02 -23.83
N SER A 178 -3.19 -10.78 -24.78
CA SER A 178 -3.10 -10.40 -26.21
C SER A 178 -4.47 -10.23 -26.91
N GLU A 179 -5.52 -10.86 -26.36
CA GLU A 179 -6.89 -10.78 -26.90
C GLU A 179 -7.73 -9.66 -26.25
N TYR A 180 -7.17 -8.94 -25.25
CA TYR A 180 -7.86 -7.87 -24.56
C TYR A 180 -7.36 -6.50 -25.01
N GLU A 181 -8.31 -5.58 -25.22
CA GLU A 181 -7.98 -4.18 -25.43
C GLU A 181 -7.68 -3.51 -24.09
N PHE A 182 -6.48 -2.95 -23.96
CA PHE A 182 -6.12 -2.10 -22.84
C PHE A 182 -6.22 -0.64 -23.28
N ASN A 183 -7.01 0.13 -22.57
CA ASN A 183 -6.86 1.57 -22.64
C ASN A 183 -5.56 1.92 -21.88
N PRO A 184 -4.51 2.39 -22.59
CA PRO A 184 -3.35 2.89 -21.89
C PRO A 184 -3.80 4.02 -20.98
N VAL A 185 -3.61 3.85 -19.68
CA VAL A 185 -3.83 4.92 -18.73
C VAL A 185 -2.65 5.87 -18.89
N THR A 186 -2.80 6.83 -19.79
CA THR A 186 -1.88 7.96 -19.85
C THR A 186 -2.19 8.84 -18.66
N THR A 187 -1.40 8.74 -17.64
CA THR A 187 -1.43 9.70 -16.56
C THR A 187 -0.54 10.87 -16.97
N SER A 188 -1.13 12.02 -17.20
CA SER A 188 -0.40 13.26 -17.12
C SER A 188 -0.52 13.79 -15.70
N ALA A 189 0.54 14.39 -15.18
CA ALA A 189 0.54 15.07 -13.90
C ALA A 189 -0.08 16.47 -13.99
N ASP A 190 -0.69 16.82 -15.10
CA ASP A 190 -1.34 18.11 -15.37
C ASP A 190 -2.80 18.12 -14.89
#